data_f77330e6932050e68b0ff9bbb8d470f8
#
_entry.id   f77330e6932050e68b0ff9bbb8d470f8
#
_cell.length_a   1.000
_cell.length_b   1.000
_cell.length_c   1.000
_cell.angle_alpha   90.00
_cell.angle_beta   90.00
_cell.angle_gamma   90.00
#
_symmetry.space_group_name_H-M   'P 1'
#
loop_
_entity.id
_entity.type
_entity.pdbx_description
1 polymer ?
#
loop_
_entity_poly.entity_id
_entity_poly.type
_entity_poly.pdbx_seq_one_letter_code
_entity_poly.pdbx_strand_id
1 'polypeptide(L)'
;MTILSGKARLAGIIGWPVEHSRSPRLHGFWLERHGIDGAYVPLPVRPESFTLAVRGLVAAGFAGANVTAPHKLAAFEICDTIEASARRAGAVNTLVFRDGRITGRNTDGLGFIANLRAYGVDPASGPALVLGAGGAARAVVAALQDEGVAVTLANRTRPRAEALARDLPGIAVIDWSSRSAALADHALLVNATSLGMAGHDALEIDLDCAKPGSAVADIVYVPLETPLLAAARARGLRPVEGLGMLLHQAVPGFAAWFGVTPVVDAALRAFVAADLLGG
;
A
#
# COMPACT_ATOMS: atom_id res chain seq x y z
N MET A 1 -13.97 10.43 -22.96
CA MET A 1 -14.04 11.20 -21.69
C MET A 1 -15.51 11.28 -21.32
N THR A 2 -15.91 10.72 -20.17
CA THR A 2 -17.30 10.74 -19.72
C THR A 2 -17.66 12.18 -19.31
N ILE A 3 -18.76 12.72 -19.81
CA ILE A 3 -19.27 14.03 -19.39
C ILE A 3 -19.96 13.84 -18.03
N LEU A 4 -19.51 14.59 -17.02
CA LEU A 4 -20.08 14.52 -15.67
C LEU A 4 -21.39 15.32 -15.61
N SER A 5 -22.39 14.77 -14.94
CA SER A 5 -23.60 15.52 -14.59
C SER A 5 -23.45 16.29 -13.27
N GLY A 6 -24.42 17.12 -12.94
CA GLY A 6 -24.47 17.79 -11.62
C GLY A 6 -24.71 16.85 -10.44
N LYS A 7 -24.88 15.53 -10.67
CA LYS A 7 -25.05 14.49 -9.64
C LYS A 7 -23.82 13.61 -9.50
N ALA A 8 -22.75 13.91 -10.23
CA ALA A 8 -21.54 13.11 -10.25
C ALA A 8 -20.93 12.95 -8.85
N ARG A 9 -20.52 11.74 -8.51
CA ARG A 9 -19.81 11.45 -7.25
C ARG A 9 -18.33 11.73 -7.41
N LEU A 10 -17.75 12.43 -6.43
CA LEU A 10 -16.34 12.83 -6.45
C LEU A 10 -15.55 12.15 -5.34
N ALA A 11 -14.39 11.64 -5.70
CA ALA A 11 -13.35 11.20 -4.77
C ALA A 11 -11.98 11.64 -5.31
N GLY A 12 -10.91 11.43 -4.56
CA GLY A 12 -9.59 11.81 -5.02
C GLY A 12 -8.46 11.18 -4.22
N ILE A 13 -7.21 11.58 -4.54
CA ILE A 13 -6.04 11.24 -3.75
C ILE A 13 -5.35 12.52 -3.28
N ILE A 14 -5.13 12.64 -1.98
CA ILE A 14 -4.43 13.75 -1.33
C ILE A 14 -2.99 13.33 -1.08
N GLY A 15 -2.04 14.13 -1.56
CA GLY A 15 -0.61 13.91 -1.36
C GLY A 15 0.22 15.16 -1.67
N TRP A 16 1.53 15.12 -1.32
CA TRP A 16 2.47 16.19 -1.67
C TRP A 16 3.90 15.66 -1.82
N PRO A 17 4.45 15.56 -3.05
CA PRO A 17 3.73 15.68 -4.33
C PRO A 17 2.77 14.51 -4.57
N VAL A 18 1.83 14.63 -5.53
CA VAL A 18 0.86 13.58 -5.87
C VAL A 18 0.88 13.19 -7.35
N GLU A 19 1.72 13.85 -8.13
CA GLU A 19 1.80 13.73 -9.60
C GLU A 19 2.13 12.31 -10.09
N HIS A 20 2.89 11.56 -9.29
CA HIS A 20 3.29 10.19 -9.62
C HIS A 20 2.24 9.12 -9.26
N SER A 21 1.12 9.55 -8.65
CA SER A 21 0.08 8.62 -8.22
C SER A 21 -0.65 8.00 -9.42
N ARG A 22 -0.77 6.68 -9.40
CA ARG A 22 -1.55 5.93 -10.40
C ARG A 22 -3.00 5.70 -10.01
N SER A 23 -3.38 6.15 -8.81
CA SER A 23 -4.75 6.00 -8.32
C SER A 23 -5.79 6.67 -9.23
N PRO A 24 -5.56 7.87 -9.83
CA PRO A 24 -6.53 8.45 -10.77
C PRO A 24 -6.77 7.57 -11.99
N ARG A 25 -5.71 6.96 -12.55
CA ARG A 25 -5.81 6.04 -13.68
C ARG A 25 -6.58 4.77 -13.31
N LEU A 26 -6.27 4.18 -12.16
CA LEU A 26 -6.91 2.99 -11.63
C LEU A 26 -8.42 3.20 -11.38
N HIS A 27 -8.76 4.23 -10.62
CA HIS A 27 -10.16 4.53 -10.30
C HIS A 27 -10.94 4.99 -11.53
N GLY A 28 -10.31 5.74 -12.44
CA GLY A 28 -10.90 6.13 -13.72
C GLY A 28 -11.30 4.94 -14.58
N PHE A 29 -10.44 3.89 -14.64
CA PHE A 29 -10.76 2.66 -15.34
C PHE A 29 -12.01 1.99 -14.77
N TRP A 30 -12.15 1.89 -13.46
CA TRP A 30 -13.34 1.32 -12.85
C TRP A 30 -14.59 2.17 -13.03
N LEU A 31 -14.48 3.50 -12.92
CA LEU A 31 -15.60 4.40 -13.19
C LEU A 31 -16.16 4.21 -14.60
N GLU A 32 -15.27 4.15 -15.60
CA GLU A 32 -15.64 3.93 -16.99
C GLU A 32 -16.26 2.54 -17.19
N ARG A 33 -15.61 1.51 -16.65
CA ARG A 33 -16.05 0.10 -16.77
C ARG A 33 -17.44 -0.15 -16.19
N HIS A 34 -17.78 0.54 -15.09
CA HIS A 34 -19.07 0.39 -14.42
C HIS A 34 -20.11 1.44 -14.83
N GLY A 35 -19.77 2.32 -15.78
CA GLY A 35 -20.68 3.39 -16.24
C GLY A 35 -21.09 4.34 -15.12
N ILE A 36 -20.22 4.60 -14.16
CA ILE A 36 -20.51 5.43 -12.99
C ILE A 36 -20.30 6.91 -13.35
N ASP A 37 -21.32 7.74 -13.12
CA ASP A 37 -21.20 9.18 -13.19
C ASP A 37 -20.41 9.69 -11.97
N GLY A 38 -19.11 9.85 -12.17
CA GLY A 38 -18.17 10.23 -11.11
C GLY A 38 -16.77 10.52 -11.62
N ALA A 39 -15.97 11.10 -10.74
CA ALA A 39 -14.56 11.36 -11.00
C ALA A 39 -13.68 11.04 -9.79
N TYR A 40 -12.44 10.64 -10.09
CA TYR A 40 -11.38 10.51 -9.10
C TYR A 40 -10.20 11.38 -9.51
N VAL A 41 -9.87 12.37 -8.67
CA VAL A 41 -8.95 13.46 -9.02
C VAL A 41 -7.70 13.51 -8.14
N PRO A 42 -6.53 13.90 -8.67
CA PRO A 42 -5.36 14.21 -7.86
C PRO A 42 -5.56 15.53 -7.13
N LEU A 43 -5.18 15.57 -5.86
CA LEU A 43 -5.32 16.71 -4.95
C LEU A 43 -3.94 17.01 -4.33
N PRO A 44 -3.11 17.88 -4.97
CA PRO A 44 -1.82 18.29 -4.43
C PRO A 44 -2.03 19.25 -3.27
N VAL A 45 -1.97 18.74 -2.04
CA VAL A 45 -2.21 19.50 -0.82
C VAL A 45 -0.92 19.60 -0.02
N ARG A 46 -0.47 20.81 0.27
CA ARG A 46 0.69 21.05 1.15
C ARG A 46 0.39 20.64 2.59
N PRO A 47 1.40 20.19 3.38
CA PRO A 47 1.18 19.72 4.75
C PRO A 47 0.45 20.72 5.65
N GLU A 48 0.79 21.99 5.56
CA GLU A 48 0.18 23.06 6.34
C GLU A 48 -1.29 23.33 6.01
N SER A 49 -1.74 22.91 4.82
CA SER A 49 -3.12 23.10 4.34
C SER A 49 -4.00 21.85 4.47
N PHE A 50 -3.45 20.74 4.97
CA PHE A 50 -4.11 19.42 4.91
C PHE A 50 -5.49 19.43 5.59
N THR A 51 -5.57 19.87 6.83
CA THR A 51 -6.84 19.90 7.60
C THR A 51 -7.89 20.78 6.93
N LEU A 52 -7.48 21.96 6.45
CA LEU A 52 -8.39 22.89 5.76
C LEU A 52 -8.91 22.26 4.45
N ALA A 53 -8.02 21.64 3.67
CA ALA A 53 -8.38 20.99 2.41
C ALA A 53 -9.37 19.84 2.64
N VAL A 54 -9.14 18.97 3.62
CA VAL A 54 -10.05 17.85 3.92
C VAL A 54 -11.43 18.36 4.35
N ARG A 55 -11.49 19.38 5.22
CA ARG A 55 -12.76 20.00 5.63
C ARG A 55 -13.49 20.63 4.43
N GLY A 56 -12.74 21.27 3.51
CA GLY A 56 -13.28 21.80 2.27
C GLY A 56 -13.88 20.73 1.35
N LEU A 57 -13.21 19.57 1.23
CA LEU A 57 -13.73 18.45 0.45
C LEU A 57 -15.02 17.88 1.04
N VAL A 58 -15.10 17.75 2.37
CA VAL A 58 -16.35 17.37 3.06
C VAL A 58 -17.46 18.36 2.75
N ALA A 59 -17.20 19.67 2.88
CA ALA A 59 -18.17 20.72 2.60
C ALA A 59 -18.58 20.79 1.12
N ALA A 60 -17.68 20.43 0.20
CA ALA A 60 -17.94 20.36 -1.24
C ALA A 60 -18.66 19.06 -1.67
N GLY A 61 -19.00 18.16 -0.74
CA GLY A 61 -19.76 16.95 -1.04
C GLY A 61 -18.97 15.81 -1.68
N PHE A 62 -17.63 15.80 -1.53
CA PHE A 62 -16.85 14.63 -1.91
C PHE A 62 -17.28 13.41 -1.11
N ALA A 63 -17.25 12.23 -1.72
CA ALA A 63 -17.54 10.95 -1.05
C ALA A 63 -16.37 10.48 -0.15
N GLY A 64 -15.16 10.95 -0.45
CA GLY A 64 -13.96 10.66 0.32
C GLY A 64 -12.68 10.86 -0.47
N ALA A 65 -11.56 10.40 0.08
CA ALA A 65 -10.27 10.47 -0.58
C ALA A 65 -9.30 9.40 -0.07
N ASN A 66 -8.38 8.93 -0.94
CA ASN A 66 -7.15 8.32 -0.47
C ASN A 66 -6.20 9.39 0.08
N VAL A 67 -5.34 8.98 0.98
CA VAL A 67 -4.28 9.81 1.55
C VAL A 67 -2.94 9.10 1.40
N THR A 68 -1.98 9.81 0.81
CA THR A 68 -0.61 9.32 0.69
C THR A 68 0.38 10.23 1.42
N ALA A 69 1.68 9.99 1.25
CA ALA A 69 2.73 10.78 1.88
C ALA A 69 2.58 12.29 1.55
N PRO A 70 2.83 13.16 2.55
CA PRO A 70 3.25 12.89 3.92
C PRO A 70 2.08 12.81 4.92
N HIS A 71 0.82 12.75 4.48
CA HIS A 71 -0.38 13.13 5.23
C HIS A 71 -1.02 12.01 6.07
N LYS A 72 -0.58 10.75 5.96
CA LYS A 72 -1.28 9.60 6.58
C LYS A 72 -1.45 9.70 8.11
N LEU A 73 -0.50 10.35 8.80
CA LEU A 73 -0.60 10.60 10.25
C LEU A 73 -1.57 11.74 10.56
N ALA A 74 -1.46 12.87 9.85
CA ALA A 74 -2.40 13.97 10.00
C ALA A 74 -3.85 13.56 9.68
N ALA A 75 -4.02 12.65 8.71
CA ALA A 75 -5.34 12.08 8.39
C ALA A 75 -5.90 11.24 9.56
N PHE A 76 -5.04 10.54 10.30
CA PHE A 76 -5.46 9.81 11.49
C PHE A 76 -6.01 10.75 12.58
N GLU A 77 -5.38 11.90 12.76
CA GLU A 77 -5.74 12.86 13.82
C GLU A 77 -7.05 13.61 13.55
N ILE A 78 -7.41 13.83 12.26
CA ILE A 78 -8.61 14.63 11.91
C ILE A 78 -9.88 13.81 11.77
N CYS A 79 -9.81 12.48 11.83
CA CYS A 79 -10.96 11.61 11.69
C CYS A 79 -11.88 11.65 12.92
N ASP A 80 -13.19 11.72 12.70
CA ASP A 80 -14.18 11.56 13.74
C ASP A 80 -14.30 10.10 14.21
N THR A 81 -14.01 9.17 13.30
CA THR A 81 -14.03 7.72 13.56
C THR A 81 -12.81 7.07 12.93
N ILE A 82 -12.12 6.20 13.67
CA ILE A 82 -10.99 5.40 13.21
C ILE A 82 -11.39 3.92 13.21
N GLU A 83 -11.36 3.28 12.05
CA GLU A 83 -11.60 1.84 11.95
C GLU A 83 -10.41 1.02 12.47
N ALA A 84 -10.65 -0.25 12.81
CA ALA A 84 -9.64 -1.14 13.40
C ALA A 84 -8.36 -1.22 12.57
N SER A 85 -8.46 -1.30 11.25
CA SER A 85 -7.31 -1.34 10.33
C SER A 85 -6.41 -0.11 10.45
N ALA A 86 -7.00 1.09 10.52
CA ALA A 86 -6.25 2.33 10.67
C ALA A 86 -5.66 2.47 12.08
N ARG A 87 -6.38 2.03 13.10
CA ARG A 87 -5.88 2.01 14.49
C ARG A 87 -4.66 1.11 14.64
N ARG A 88 -4.71 -0.09 14.06
CA ARG A 88 -3.57 -1.03 14.02
C ARG A 88 -2.38 -0.45 13.26
N ALA A 89 -2.62 0.13 12.08
CA ALA A 89 -1.56 0.74 11.28
C ALA A 89 -1.03 2.06 11.88
N GLY A 90 -1.75 2.70 12.82
CA GLY A 90 -1.40 4.03 13.34
C GLY A 90 -1.40 5.11 12.25
N ALA A 91 -2.13 4.90 11.15
CA ALA A 91 -2.15 5.79 10.00
C ALA A 91 -3.41 5.54 9.15
N VAL A 92 -3.87 6.57 8.46
CA VAL A 92 -5.02 6.52 7.55
C VAL A 92 -4.55 6.72 6.12
N ASN A 93 -4.95 5.82 5.21
CA ASN A 93 -4.74 5.96 3.76
C ASN A 93 -6.04 6.16 2.98
N THR A 94 -7.20 6.02 3.64
CA THR A 94 -8.52 6.10 3.00
C THR A 94 -9.49 6.83 3.93
N LEU A 95 -10.06 7.92 3.46
CA LEU A 95 -11.09 8.72 4.12
C LEU A 95 -12.44 8.46 3.45
N VAL A 96 -13.46 8.27 4.26
CA VAL A 96 -14.86 8.18 3.81
C VAL A 96 -15.64 9.30 4.47
N PHE A 97 -16.34 10.10 3.67
CA PHE A 97 -17.14 11.23 4.13
C PHE A 97 -18.61 10.88 4.07
N ARG A 98 -19.31 10.99 5.19
CA ARG A 98 -20.76 10.79 5.29
C ARG A 98 -21.35 11.72 6.36
N ASP A 99 -22.42 12.43 6.02
CA ASP A 99 -23.16 13.31 6.94
C ASP A 99 -22.23 14.30 7.67
N GLY A 100 -21.27 14.87 6.94
CA GLY A 100 -20.30 15.81 7.48
C GLY A 100 -19.20 15.19 8.35
N ARG A 101 -19.22 13.87 8.57
CA ARG A 101 -18.23 13.13 9.39
C ARG A 101 -17.17 12.47 8.53
N ILE A 102 -15.99 12.30 9.12
CA ILE A 102 -14.81 11.73 8.50
C ILE A 102 -14.50 10.37 9.17
N THR A 103 -14.58 9.28 8.41
CA THR A 103 -14.14 7.94 8.86
C THR A 103 -12.82 7.61 8.20
N GLY A 104 -11.81 7.24 9.01
CA GLY A 104 -10.48 6.84 8.58
C GLY A 104 -10.30 5.33 8.55
N ARG A 105 -9.72 4.84 7.45
CA ARG A 105 -9.33 3.43 7.21
C ARG A 105 -7.89 3.33 6.80
N ASN A 106 -7.31 2.13 6.97
CA ASN A 106 -6.06 1.78 6.32
C ASN A 106 -6.25 0.49 5.52
N THR A 107 -6.11 0.59 4.21
CA THR A 107 -6.32 -0.50 3.26
C THR A 107 -5.01 -1.07 2.71
N ASP A 108 -3.84 -0.52 3.09
CA ASP A 108 -2.52 -0.96 2.59
C ASP A 108 -2.25 -2.42 2.95
N GLY A 109 -2.50 -2.80 4.21
CA GLY A 109 -2.30 -4.17 4.68
C GLY A 109 -3.22 -5.18 3.98
N LEU A 110 -4.52 -4.83 3.83
CA LEU A 110 -5.46 -5.65 3.07
C LEU A 110 -5.00 -5.82 1.63
N GLY A 111 -4.55 -4.74 0.98
CA GLY A 111 -4.02 -4.79 -0.38
C GLY A 111 -2.80 -5.68 -0.50
N PHE A 112 -1.90 -5.66 0.48
CA PHE A 112 -0.72 -6.50 0.52
C PHE A 112 -1.07 -8.00 0.63
N ILE A 113 -1.93 -8.37 1.57
CA ILE A 113 -2.37 -9.77 1.76
C ILE A 113 -3.12 -10.28 0.52
N ALA A 114 -4.02 -9.48 -0.03
CA ALA A 114 -4.74 -9.84 -1.25
C ALA A 114 -3.78 -10.05 -2.44
N ASN A 115 -2.74 -9.24 -2.54
CA ASN A 115 -1.71 -9.39 -3.57
C ASN A 115 -0.91 -10.69 -3.40
N LEU A 116 -0.47 -11.05 -2.18
CA LEU A 116 0.19 -12.34 -1.92
C LEU A 116 -0.69 -13.50 -2.39
N ARG A 117 -1.97 -13.50 -2.02
CA ARG A 117 -2.93 -14.53 -2.40
C ARG A 117 -3.16 -14.61 -3.91
N ALA A 118 -3.19 -13.48 -4.60
CA ALA A 118 -3.30 -13.40 -6.07
C ALA A 118 -2.10 -14.05 -6.79
N TYR A 119 -0.92 -14.02 -6.17
CA TYR A 119 0.28 -14.73 -6.62
C TYR A 119 0.35 -16.19 -6.12
N GLY A 120 -0.72 -16.71 -5.49
CA GLY A 120 -0.78 -18.05 -4.94
C GLY A 120 0.16 -18.24 -3.72
N VAL A 121 0.56 -17.17 -3.07
CA VAL A 121 1.33 -17.21 -1.82
C VAL A 121 0.38 -17.20 -0.65
N ASP A 122 0.42 -18.24 0.18
CA ASP A 122 -0.25 -18.23 1.47
C ASP A 122 0.58 -17.40 2.47
N PRO A 123 0.06 -16.28 3.00
CA PRO A 123 0.77 -15.47 3.98
C PRO A 123 1.22 -16.27 5.21
N ALA A 124 0.42 -17.26 5.62
CA ALA A 124 0.65 -18.08 6.81
C ALA A 124 1.58 -19.28 6.58
N SER A 125 2.21 -19.40 5.39
CA SER A 125 3.12 -20.52 5.07
C SER A 125 4.38 -20.60 5.92
N GLY A 126 4.67 -19.58 6.73
CA GLY A 126 5.80 -19.53 7.66
C GLY A 126 6.13 -18.10 8.11
N PRO A 127 7.21 -17.90 8.87
CA PRO A 127 7.61 -16.58 9.35
C PRO A 127 7.97 -15.63 8.19
N ALA A 128 7.73 -14.34 8.42
CA ALA A 128 8.04 -13.28 7.46
C ALA A 128 9.17 -12.37 7.96
N LEU A 129 10.14 -12.09 7.10
CA LEU A 129 11.14 -11.04 7.28
C LEU A 129 10.70 -9.79 6.54
N VAL A 130 10.45 -8.71 7.27
CA VAL A 130 10.06 -7.41 6.70
C VAL A 130 11.22 -6.44 6.80
N LEU A 131 11.58 -5.82 5.70
CA LEU A 131 12.60 -4.79 5.61
C LEU A 131 11.95 -3.42 5.51
N GLY A 132 12.29 -2.53 6.45
CA GLY A 132 11.74 -1.18 6.54
C GLY A 132 10.83 -0.98 7.75
N ALA A 133 10.72 0.27 8.23
CA ALA A 133 9.89 0.66 9.38
C ALA A 133 9.12 1.96 9.10
N GLY A 134 8.69 2.16 7.86
CA GLY A 134 7.84 3.28 7.45
C GLY A 134 6.34 2.95 7.56
N GLY A 135 5.48 3.88 7.13
CA GLY A 135 4.03 3.71 7.21
C GLY A 135 3.51 2.48 6.43
N ALA A 136 4.09 2.16 5.27
CA ALA A 136 3.72 0.96 4.52
C ALA A 136 4.17 -0.32 5.24
N ALA A 137 5.42 -0.34 5.76
CA ALA A 137 5.91 -1.46 6.56
C ALA A 137 5.02 -1.74 7.76
N ARG A 138 4.56 -0.69 8.46
CA ARG A 138 3.65 -0.80 9.60
C ARG A 138 2.34 -1.49 9.21
N ALA A 139 1.72 -1.09 8.10
CA ALA A 139 0.49 -1.69 7.61
C ALA A 139 0.69 -3.16 7.19
N VAL A 140 1.80 -3.47 6.52
CA VAL A 140 2.18 -4.83 6.13
C VAL A 140 2.39 -5.72 7.35
N VAL A 141 3.15 -5.25 8.33
CA VAL A 141 3.42 -6.00 9.58
C VAL A 141 2.13 -6.27 10.34
N ALA A 142 1.28 -5.25 10.52
CA ALA A 142 -0.02 -5.42 11.18
C ALA A 142 -0.88 -6.47 10.46
N ALA A 143 -0.94 -6.43 9.14
CA ALA A 143 -1.73 -7.37 8.36
C ALA A 143 -1.17 -8.80 8.42
N LEU A 144 0.15 -8.98 8.40
CA LEU A 144 0.78 -10.30 8.58
C LEU A 144 0.51 -10.87 9.97
N GLN A 145 0.55 -10.04 11.02
CA GLN A 145 0.17 -10.47 12.38
C GLN A 145 -1.30 -10.88 12.47
N ASP A 146 -2.20 -10.16 11.77
CA ASP A 146 -3.63 -10.50 11.73
C ASP A 146 -3.89 -11.85 11.01
N GLU A 147 -2.99 -12.26 10.09
CA GLU A 147 -2.94 -13.60 9.49
C GLU A 147 -2.23 -14.66 10.38
N GLY A 148 -1.81 -14.31 11.59
CA GLY A 148 -1.11 -15.21 12.51
C GLY A 148 0.37 -15.44 12.19
N VAL A 149 0.97 -14.61 11.34
CA VAL A 149 2.37 -14.75 10.89
C VAL A 149 3.34 -14.19 11.92
N ALA A 150 4.35 -14.97 12.29
CA ALA A 150 5.47 -14.46 13.07
C ALA A 150 6.33 -13.52 12.22
N VAL A 151 6.53 -12.29 12.69
CA VAL A 151 7.23 -11.25 11.94
C VAL A 151 8.58 -10.93 12.56
N THR A 152 9.63 -10.96 11.73
CA THR A 152 10.94 -10.40 12.03
C THR A 152 11.10 -9.10 11.24
N LEU A 153 11.57 -8.04 11.90
CA LEU A 153 11.73 -6.71 11.30
C LEU A 153 13.20 -6.31 11.29
N ALA A 154 13.66 -5.84 10.14
CA ALA A 154 14.97 -5.19 10.01
C ALA A 154 14.81 -3.79 9.38
N ASN A 155 15.49 -2.81 9.93
CA ASN A 155 15.52 -1.46 9.36
C ASN A 155 16.91 -0.85 9.54
N ARG A 156 17.39 -0.11 8.51
CA ARG A 156 18.71 0.54 8.54
C ARG A 156 18.87 1.43 9.79
N THR A 157 17.82 2.11 10.21
CA THR A 157 17.74 2.87 11.46
C THR A 157 17.03 2.01 12.51
N ARG A 158 17.80 1.19 13.26
CA ARG A 158 17.27 0.23 14.25
C ARG A 158 16.23 0.83 15.23
N PRO A 159 16.42 2.04 15.80
CA PRO A 159 15.43 2.64 16.68
C PRO A 159 14.02 2.79 16.07
N ARG A 160 13.91 2.95 14.74
CA ARG A 160 12.60 2.98 14.06
C ARG A 160 11.93 1.61 14.06
N ALA A 161 12.69 0.53 13.88
CA ALA A 161 12.16 -0.83 13.95
C ALA A 161 11.70 -1.16 15.38
N GLU A 162 12.48 -0.76 16.38
CA GLU A 162 12.14 -0.94 17.79
C GLU A 162 10.91 -0.12 18.21
N ALA A 163 10.73 1.09 17.65
CA ALA A 163 9.53 1.88 17.87
C ALA A 163 8.28 1.17 17.30
N LEU A 164 8.40 0.64 16.08
CA LEU A 164 7.31 -0.12 15.46
C LEU A 164 6.99 -1.40 16.26
N ALA A 165 8.00 -2.11 16.75
CA ALA A 165 7.82 -3.32 17.56
C ALA A 165 7.20 -3.04 18.94
N ARG A 166 7.41 -1.85 19.51
CA ARG A 166 6.70 -1.42 20.73
C ARG A 166 5.21 -1.18 20.49
N ASP A 167 4.89 -0.58 19.34
CA ASP A 167 3.51 -0.27 18.97
C ASP A 167 2.72 -1.51 18.50
N LEU A 168 3.41 -2.48 17.92
CA LEU A 168 2.86 -3.76 17.45
C LEU A 168 3.63 -4.90 18.15
N PRO A 169 3.21 -5.32 19.35
CA PRO A 169 3.90 -6.36 20.11
C PRO A 169 3.99 -7.69 19.37
N GLY A 170 5.01 -8.50 19.69
CA GLY A 170 5.23 -9.82 19.09
C GLY A 170 6.12 -9.80 17.84
N ILE A 171 6.78 -8.67 17.53
CA ILE A 171 7.75 -8.54 16.45
C ILE A 171 9.16 -8.76 17.00
N ALA A 172 9.93 -9.63 16.36
CA ALA A 172 11.39 -9.74 16.58
C ALA A 172 12.10 -8.65 15.77
N VAL A 173 13.06 -7.94 16.38
CA VAL A 173 13.88 -6.95 15.68
C VAL A 173 15.30 -7.45 15.57
N ILE A 174 15.83 -7.48 14.34
CA ILE A 174 17.22 -7.85 14.05
C ILE A 174 18.01 -6.68 13.46
N ASP A 175 19.33 -6.80 13.47
CA ASP A 175 20.20 -5.82 12.82
C ASP A 175 20.07 -5.89 11.30
N TRP A 176 20.21 -4.74 10.65
CA TRP A 176 20.17 -4.64 9.20
C TRP A 176 21.20 -5.54 8.51
N SER A 177 22.38 -5.70 9.10
CA SER A 177 23.46 -6.58 8.61
C SER A 177 23.09 -8.07 8.64
N SER A 178 22.17 -8.48 9.51
CA SER A 178 21.75 -9.88 9.65
C SER A 178 20.63 -10.28 8.68
N ARG A 179 20.11 -9.37 7.84
CA ARG A 179 18.94 -9.61 6.98
C ARG A 179 19.08 -10.77 6.00
N SER A 180 20.29 -10.96 5.44
CA SER A 180 20.54 -12.07 4.49
C SER A 180 20.57 -13.43 5.22
N ALA A 181 21.27 -13.53 6.33
CA ALA A 181 21.34 -14.77 7.13
C ALA A 181 19.96 -15.16 7.69
N ALA A 182 19.14 -14.19 8.07
CA ALA A 182 17.80 -14.42 8.59
C ALA A 182 16.87 -15.12 7.58
N LEU A 183 17.13 -15.05 6.28
CA LEU A 183 16.31 -15.71 5.24
C LEU A 183 16.25 -17.23 5.43
N ALA A 184 17.25 -17.83 6.07
CA ALA A 184 17.26 -19.27 6.37
C ALA A 184 16.06 -19.74 7.20
N ASP A 185 15.43 -18.86 7.98
CA ASP A 185 14.33 -19.20 8.87
C ASP A 185 12.98 -18.66 8.42
N HIS A 186 12.94 -17.93 7.29
CA HIS A 186 11.73 -17.22 6.83
C HIS A 186 11.20 -17.80 5.51
N ALA A 187 9.86 -17.89 5.40
CA ALA A 187 9.17 -18.31 4.19
C ALA A 187 8.80 -17.12 3.27
N LEU A 188 8.80 -15.92 3.82
CA LEU A 188 8.46 -14.69 3.11
C LEU A 188 9.47 -13.60 3.43
N LEU A 189 10.07 -13.01 2.39
CA LEU A 189 10.79 -11.73 2.47
C LEU A 189 9.90 -10.63 1.93
N VAL A 190 9.82 -9.50 2.64
CA VAL A 190 9.09 -8.31 2.18
C VAL A 190 10.01 -7.10 2.17
N ASN A 191 10.26 -6.53 1.00
CA ASN A 191 10.84 -5.19 0.90
C ASN A 191 9.73 -4.14 1.06
N ALA A 192 9.71 -3.46 2.20
CA ALA A 192 8.82 -2.32 2.48
C ALA A 192 9.61 -1.01 2.63
N THR A 193 10.79 -0.93 2.01
CA THR A 193 11.60 0.28 1.88
C THR A 193 11.39 0.95 0.53
N SER A 194 12.05 2.07 0.28
CA SER A 194 12.14 2.69 -1.05
C SER A 194 13.33 2.18 -1.89
N LEU A 195 14.13 1.24 -1.36
CA LEU A 195 15.25 0.69 -2.09
C LEU A 195 14.76 -0.14 -3.28
N GLY A 196 15.37 0.07 -4.43
CA GLY A 196 14.94 -0.53 -5.70
C GLY A 196 13.90 0.28 -6.49
N MET A 197 13.36 1.36 -5.91
CA MET A 197 12.48 2.30 -6.61
C MET A 197 13.29 3.16 -7.61
N ALA A 198 12.68 3.56 -8.71
CA ALA A 198 13.31 4.45 -9.67
C ALA A 198 13.87 5.71 -8.99
N GLY A 199 15.16 6.00 -9.23
CA GLY A 199 15.88 7.10 -8.58
C GLY A 199 16.41 6.80 -7.18
N HIS A 200 16.28 5.59 -6.69
CA HIS A 200 16.86 5.13 -5.41
C HIS A 200 17.86 3.99 -5.65
N ASP A 201 18.75 3.77 -4.68
CA ASP A 201 19.67 2.64 -4.69
C ASP A 201 18.92 1.30 -4.69
N ALA A 202 19.54 0.28 -5.26
CA ALA A 202 19.02 -1.09 -5.17
C ALA A 202 19.06 -1.60 -3.72
N LEU A 203 18.14 -2.51 -3.39
CA LEU A 203 18.22 -3.25 -2.14
C LEU A 203 19.31 -4.34 -2.27
N GLU A 204 20.42 -4.12 -1.61
CA GLU A 204 21.47 -5.12 -1.49
C GLU A 204 21.09 -6.17 -0.45
N ILE A 205 20.79 -7.38 -0.89
CA ILE A 205 20.51 -8.54 -0.05
C ILE A 205 20.96 -9.82 -0.77
N ASP A 206 21.70 -10.64 -0.06
CA ASP A 206 22.04 -11.98 -0.55
C ASP A 206 20.87 -12.93 -0.28
N LEU A 207 20.36 -13.56 -1.33
CA LEU A 207 19.24 -14.51 -1.28
C LEU A 207 19.69 -15.98 -1.18
N ASP A 208 20.99 -16.26 -1.07
CA ASP A 208 21.51 -17.65 -1.06
C ASP A 208 21.02 -18.46 0.14
N CYS A 209 20.74 -17.79 1.27
CA CYS A 209 20.17 -18.44 2.45
C CYS A 209 18.65 -18.65 2.37
N ALA A 210 17.97 -18.12 1.36
CA ALA A 210 16.51 -18.27 1.25
C ALA A 210 16.13 -19.74 0.96
N LYS A 211 15.11 -20.24 1.66
CA LYS A 211 14.61 -21.61 1.44
C LYS A 211 14.03 -21.76 0.04
N PRO A 212 14.20 -22.91 -0.63
CA PRO A 212 13.50 -23.18 -1.87
C PRO A 212 11.98 -22.98 -1.72
N GLY A 213 11.37 -22.29 -2.69
CA GLY A 213 9.95 -22.01 -2.67
C GLY A 213 9.51 -20.83 -1.79
N SER A 214 10.42 -20.18 -1.05
CA SER A 214 10.12 -18.95 -0.33
C SER A 214 9.61 -17.86 -1.29
N ALA A 215 8.74 -17.01 -0.77
CA ALA A 215 8.25 -15.84 -1.51
C ALA A 215 9.10 -14.60 -1.22
N VAL A 216 9.28 -13.77 -2.24
CA VAL A 216 9.94 -12.46 -2.16
C VAL A 216 8.99 -11.42 -2.68
N ALA A 217 8.45 -10.62 -1.79
CA ALA A 217 7.52 -9.53 -2.11
C ALA A 217 8.26 -8.18 -2.07
N ASP A 218 8.01 -7.36 -3.06
CA ASP A 218 8.49 -5.99 -3.09
C ASP A 218 7.29 -5.04 -3.24
N ILE A 219 7.11 -4.08 -2.31
CA ILE A 219 6.04 -3.10 -2.43
C ILE A 219 6.35 -1.98 -3.42
N VAL A 220 7.60 -1.89 -3.89
CA VAL A 220 7.98 -1.02 -5.01
C VAL A 220 7.35 -1.57 -6.29
N TYR A 221 6.80 -0.68 -7.12
CA TYR A 221 6.18 -1.04 -8.40
C TYR A 221 6.66 -0.14 -9.57
N VAL A 222 7.64 0.71 -9.33
CA VAL A 222 8.34 1.49 -10.36
C VAL A 222 9.85 1.37 -10.11
N PRO A 223 10.55 0.53 -10.88
CA PRO A 223 10.08 -0.32 -11.97
C PRO A 223 9.17 -1.46 -11.50
N LEU A 224 8.45 -2.10 -12.44
CA LEU A 224 7.61 -3.29 -12.12
C LEU A 224 8.47 -4.47 -11.66
N GLU A 225 9.57 -4.74 -12.36
CA GLU A 225 10.58 -5.72 -11.94
C GLU A 225 11.76 -5.00 -11.29
N THR A 226 11.81 -5.03 -9.97
CA THR A 226 12.95 -4.49 -9.22
C THR A 226 14.14 -5.45 -9.28
N PRO A 227 15.37 -4.97 -9.02
CA PRO A 227 16.54 -5.85 -8.93
C PRO A 227 16.35 -7.00 -7.94
N LEU A 228 15.64 -6.77 -6.83
CA LEU A 228 15.29 -7.80 -5.86
C LEU A 228 14.42 -8.90 -6.46
N LEU A 229 13.38 -8.55 -7.20
CA LEU A 229 12.47 -9.51 -7.83
C LEU A 229 13.14 -10.29 -8.96
N ALA A 230 14.01 -9.63 -9.75
CA ALA A 230 14.83 -10.28 -10.77
C ALA A 230 15.78 -11.32 -10.14
N ALA A 231 16.45 -10.95 -9.05
CA ALA A 231 17.33 -11.86 -8.31
C ALA A 231 16.56 -13.05 -7.72
N ALA A 232 15.36 -12.81 -7.16
CA ALA A 232 14.50 -13.87 -6.65
C ALA A 232 14.08 -14.85 -7.76
N ARG A 233 13.68 -14.35 -8.93
CA ARG A 233 13.33 -15.18 -10.09
C ARG A 233 14.50 -16.02 -10.57
N ALA A 234 15.71 -15.43 -10.66
CA ALA A 234 16.92 -16.15 -11.08
C ALA A 234 17.29 -17.31 -10.14
N ARG A 235 16.88 -17.24 -8.86
CA ARG A 235 17.09 -18.29 -7.85
C ARG A 235 15.92 -19.27 -7.69
N GLY A 236 14.89 -19.17 -8.54
CA GLY A 236 13.71 -20.04 -8.46
C GLY A 236 12.83 -19.79 -7.24
N LEU A 237 12.98 -18.63 -6.58
CA LEU A 237 12.07 -18.14 -5.54
C LEU A 237 10.80 -17.58 -6.18
N ARG A 238 9.78 -17.31 -5.37
CA ARG A 238 8.47 -16.83 -5.84
C ARG A 238 8.39 -15.30 -5.75
N PRO A 239 8.62 -14.53 -6.84
CA PRO A 239 8.55 -13.09 -6.80
C PRO A 239 7.09 -12.61 -6.75
N VAL A 240 6.81 -11.61 -5.93
CA VAL A 240 5.50 -10.93 -5.81
C VAL A 240 5.70 -9.43 -6.01
N GLU A 241 5.19 -8.91 -7.11
CA GLU A 241 5.34 -7.50 -7.48
C GLU A 241 4.43 -6.56 -6.68
N GLY A 242 4.87 -5.32 -6.48
CA GLY A 242 4.18 -4.32 -5.69
C GLY A 242 2.91 -3.73 -6.34
N LEU A 243 2.79 -3.77 -7.67
CA LEU A 243 1.65 -3.18 -8.37
C LEU A 243 0.31 -3.78 -7.88
N GLY A 244 0.26 -5.09 -7.64
CA GLY A 244 -0.95 -5.73 -7.15
C GLY A 244 -1.41 -5.21 -5.78
N MET A 245 -0.48 -4.85 -4.88
CA MET A 245 -0.84 -4.20 -3.62
C MET A 245 -1.56 -2.86 -3.87
N LEU A 246 -1.07 -2.05 -4.81
CA LEU A 246 -1.74 -0.79 -5.20
C LEU A 246 -3.14 -1.05 -5.75
N LEU A 247 -3.32 -2.08 -6.57
CA LEU A 247 -4.62 -2.40 -7.16
C LEU A 247 -5.62 -2.87 -6.10
N HIS A 248 -5.22 -3.82 -5.26
CA HIS A 248 -6.11 -4.41 -4.26
C HIS A 248 -6.47 -3.44 -3.12
N GLN A 249 -5.56 -2.57 -2.68
CA GLN A 249 -5.85 -1.59 -1.63
C GLN A 249 -6.90 -0.55 -2.04
N ALA A 250 -7.09 -0.32 -3.34
CA ALA A 250 -8.04 0.65 -3.85
C ALA A 250 -9.50 0.15 -3.81
N VAL A 251 -9.72 -1.17 -3.81
CA VAL A 251 -11.05 -1.79 -3.84
C VAL A 251 -11.97 -1.29 -2.73
N PRO A 252 -11.58 -1.29 -1.43
CA PRO A 252 -12.48 -0.86 -0.36
C PRO A 252 -12.85 0.62 -0.43
N GLY A 253 -11.92 1.47 -0.87
CA GLY A 253 -12.17 2.90 -1.07
C GLY A 253 -13.18 3.12 -2.18
N PHE A 254 -12.96 2.51 -3.34
CA PHE A 254 -13.89 2.59 -4.48
C PHE A 254 -15.31 2.13 -4.09
N ALA A 255 -15.42 1.00 -3.41
CA ALA A 255 -16.70 0.48 -2.94
C ALA A 255 -17.41 1.45 -1.99
N ALA A 256 -16.67 2.08 -1.06
CA ALA A 256 -17.23 3.03 -0.11
C ALA A 256 -17.73 4.32 -0.78
N TRP A 257 -17.02 4.81 -1.80
CA TRP A 257 -17.33 6.08 -2.47
C TRP A 257 -18.36 5.92 -3.59
N PHE A 258 -18.27 4.84 -4.36
CA PHE A 258 -19.07 4.68 -5.58
C PHE A 258 -20.14 3.58 -5.48
N GLY A 259 -20.14 2.79 -4.39
CA GLY A 259 -21.19 1.80 -4.11
C GLY A 259 -21.06 0.48 -4.87
N VAL A 260 -19.94 0.26 -5.57
CA VAL A 260 -19.65 -0.97 -6.33
C VAL A 260 -18.32 -1.55 -5.84
N THR A 261 -18.28 -2.85 -5.56
CA THR A 261 -17.02 -3.56 -5.27
C THR A 261 -16.39 -4.01 -6.59
N PRO A 262 -15.31 -3.34 -7.05
CA PRO A 262 -14.71 -3.64 -8.33
C PRO A 262 -13.80 -4.88 -8.23
N VAL A 263 -13.54 -5.50 -9.37
CA VAL A 263 -12.63 -6.64 -9.49
C VAL A 263 -11.24 -6.17 -9.94
N VAL A 264 -10.20 -6.73 -9.32
CA VAL A 264 -8.82 -6.60 -9.78
C VAL A 264 -8.55 -7.74 -10.76
N ASP A 265 -8.46 -7.42 -12.04
CA ASP A 265 -8.23 -8.38 -13.11
C ASP A 265 -7.04 -8.00 -14.01
N ALA A 266 -6.72 -8.87 -14.95
CA ALA A 266 -5.62 -8.67 -15.90
C ALA A 266 -5.80 -7.41 -16.76
N ALA A 267 -7.05 -7.04 -17.11
CA ALA A 267 -7.32 -5.85 -17.92
C ALA A 267 -7.00 -4.56 -17.15
N LEU A 268 -7.43 -4.46 -15.89
CA LEU A 268 -7.06 -3.36 -15.01
C LEU A 268 -5.54 -3.28 -14.84
N ARG A 269 -4.88 -4.43 -14.55
CA ARG A 269 -3.44 -4.48 -14.38
C ARG A 269 -2.71 -3.97 -15.63
N ALA A 270 -3.07 -4.47 -16.81
CA ALA A 270 -2.47 -4.04 -18.07
C ALA A 270 -2.68 -2.54 -18.31
N PHE A 271 -3.87 -2.02 -18.06
CA PHE A 271 -4.18 -0.61 -18.21
C PHE A 271 -3.35 0.28 -17.28
N VAL A 272 -3.23 -0.08 -15.99
CA VAL A 272 -2.46 0.71 -15.01
C VAL A 272 -0.94 0.59 -15.24
N ALA A 273 -0.46 -0.54 -15.76
CA ALA A 273 0.95 -0.78 -16.02
C ALA A 273 1.45 -0.25 -17.38
N ALA A 274 0.57 0.14 -18.31
CA ALA A 274 0.89 0.38 -19.71
C ALA A 274 2.04 1.37 -19.94
N ASP A 275 2.15 2.40 -19.14
CA ASP A 275 3.20 3.42 -19.19
C ASP A 275 4.41 3.14 -18.28
N LEU A 276 4.38 2.04 -17.52
CA LEU A 276 5.53 1.54 -16.76
C LEU A 276 6.42 0.60 -17.59
N LEU A 277 5.89 0.11 -18.70
CA LEU A 277 6.57 -0.83 -19.61
C LEU A 277 7.29 -0.12 -20.76
N GLY A 278 7.11 1.18 -20.93
CA GLY A 278 7.60 2.00 -22.06
C GLY A 278 8.69 3.01 -21.69
N GLY A 279 9.33 2.89 -20.53
CA GLY A 279 10.43 3.76 -20.10
C GLY A 279 11.77 3.05 -20.16
#